data_4826cc2c95aa9af9529ddb60f0c38ff8
#
_entry.id   4826cc2c95aa9af9529ddb60f0c38ff8
#
_cell.length_a   1.000
_cell.length_b   1.000
_cell.length_c   1.000
_cell.angle_alpha   90.00
_cell.angle_beta   90.00
_cell.angle_gamma   90.00
#
_symmetry.space_group_name_H-M   'P 1'
#
loop_
_entity.id
_entity.type
_entity.pdbx_description
1 polymer ?
#
loop_
_entity_poly.entity_id
_entity_poly.type
_entity_poly.pdbx_seq_one_letter_code
_entity_poly.pdbx_strand_id
1 'polypeptide(L)'
;MLNYFKIGKQASSNMMMFKPAIFRTLCCFIFLLCTVSTLCADSYSGAETNEAVIIRAPVWVFLEPQPGVMDSATQGTRLPPRQALLELSKTIMEGMVFGWMFSYTPFDKLRAVAEEFELKPLYEIPSADSRLSITELRPRYPYLYCWAEYRVTDAIALHSAEWRRINYVTAQGSGSAARKLEIEGVRQAYQDAALAAVRGYLRKNIKNKPKTVHGEMLIKDNPRLFISGGKFTAELTIYLHIKEVVPYEIF
;
A
#
# COMPACT_ATOMS: atom_id res chain seq x y z
N MET A 1 -1.97 63.09 -44.84
CA MET A 1 -3.20 62.99 -45.65
C MET A 1 -4.26 62.47 -44.74
N LEU A 2 -5.09 63.35 -44.15
CA LEU A 2 -6.42 63.85 -44.58
C LEU A 2 -7.32 62.68 -45.01
N ASN A 3 -8.44 62.39 -44.33
CA ASN A 3 -9.71 63.10 -44.11
C ASN A 3 -10.55 62.29 -43.11
N TYR A 4 -11.03 62.80 -42.03
CA TYR A 4 -12.31 63.51 -41.78
C TYR A 4 -13.53 63.00 -42.54
N PHE A 5 -14.48 62.37 -41.81
CA PHE A 5 -15.90 62.68 -41.99
C PHE A 5 -16.67 62.50 -40.68
N LYS A 6 -17.35 63.54 -40.34
CA LYS A 6 -18.20 63.86 -39.22
C LYS A 6 -19.62 64.05 -39.72
N ILE A 7 -20.61 63.39 -39.22
CA ILE A 7 -22.05 63.70 -39.26
C ILE A 7 -22.63 62.81 -38.11
N GLY A 8 -23.34 63.28 -37.12
CA GLY A 8 -24.25 64.37 -36.98
C GLY A 8 -25.52 63.86 -36.29
N LYS A 9 -25.73 64.25 -35.05
CA LYS A 9 -26.95 64.36 -34.24
C LYS A 9 -28.25 63.75 -34.80
N GLN A 10 -28.97 62.99 -33.97
CA GLN A 10 -30.23 63.44 -33.47
C GLN A 10 -30.70 62.71 -32.22
N ALA A 11 -30.96 63.48 -31.17
CA ALA A 11 -31.57 63.03 -29.92
C ALA A 11 -33.08 62.84 -30.18
N SER A 12 -33.64 61.76 -29.68
CA SER A 12 -35.05 61.63 -29.37
C SER A 12 -35.21 61.15 -27.93
N SER A 13 -35.55 62.14 -27.11
CA SER A 13 -36.01 61.99 -25.74
C SER A 13 -37.39 61.34 -25.74
N ASN A 14 -37.47 60.06 -25.37
CA ASN A 14 -38.75 59.53 -24.88
C ASN A 14 -38.53 59.03 -23.45
N MET A 15 -38.78 60.00 -22.56
CA MET A 15 -38.86 59.78 -21.13
C MET A 15 -40.21 59.11 -20.83
N MET A 16 -40.26 57.80 -20.84
CA MET A 16 -41.41 57.06 -20.31
C MET A 16 -41.37 57.19 -18.78
N MET A 17 -42.32 58.02 -18.29
CA MET A 17 -42.67 58.08 -16.89
C MET A 17 -43.24 56.70 -16.44
N PHE A 18 -42.42 55.86 -15.84
CA PHE A 18 -42.90 54.70 -15.14
C PHE A 18 -43.60 55.12 -13.84
N LYS A 19 -44.88 54.75 -13.74
CA LYS A 19 -45.69 55.04 -12.54
C LYS A 19 -45.07 54.30 -11.35
N PRO A 20 -44.89 54.95 -10.19
CA PRO A 20 -44.20 54.40 -9.02
C PRO A 20 -44.86 53.13 -8.40
N ALA A 21 -46.09 52.87 -8.78
CA ALA A 21 -46.82 51.70 -8.31
C ALA A 21 -46.29 50.34 -8.87
N ILE A 22 -45.80 50.37 -10.13
CA ILE A 22 -45.29 49.15 -10.79
C ILE A 22 -43.89 48.77 -10.25
N PHE A 23 -43.11 49.77 -9.83
CA PHE A 23 -41.77 49.54 -9.26
C PHE A 23 -41.84 48.93 -7.87
N ARG A 24 -42.86 49.23 -7.06
CA ARG A 24 -43.05 48.65 -5.74
C ARG A 24 -43.47 47.19 -5.80
N THR A 25 -44.31 46.77 -6.75
CA THR A 25 -44.74 45.39 -6.93
C THR A 25 -43.62 44.52 -7.51
N LEU A 26 -42.79 45.10 -8.41
CA LEU A 26 -41.63 44.37 -8.98
C LEU A 26 -40.55 44.09 -7.94
N CYS A 27 -40.24 45.07 -7.05
CA CYS A 27 -39.31 44.87 -5.94
C CYS A 27 -39.80 43.82 -4.94
N CYS A 28 -41.09 43.78 -4.62
CA CYS A 28 -41.65 42.75 -3.72
C CYS A 28 -41.56 41.34 -4.33
N PHE A 29 -41.73 41.19 -5.65
CA PHE A 29 -41.61 39.91 -6.32
C PHE A 29 -40.16 39.41 -6.37
N ILE A 30 -39.18 40.29 -6.58
CA ILE A 30 -37.75 39.97 -6.56
C ILE A 30 -37.30 39.60 -5.14
N PHE A 31 -37.82 40.27 -4.11
CA PHE A 31 -37.54 39.91 -2.72
C PHE A 31 -38.15 38.54 -2.30
N LEU A 32 -39.34 38.21 -2.83
CA LEU A 32 -40.00 36.94 -2.57
C LEU A 32 -39.28 35.78 -3.27
N LEU A 33 -38.73 35.99 -4.47
CA LEU A 33 -37.92 35.01 -5.19
C LEU A 33 -36.56 34.78 -4.53
N CYS A 34 -35.95 35.81 -3.92
CA CYS A 34 -34.70 35.67 -3.18
C CYS A 34 -34.87 34.89 -1.86
N THR A 35 -36.02 35.00 -1.20
CA THR A 35 -36.26 34.28 0.06
C THR A 35 -36.58 32.78 -0.14
N VAL A 36 -37.09 32.41 -1.32
CA VAL A 36 -37.30 30.97 -1.65
C VAL A 36 -36.00 30.30 -2.04
N SER A 37 -35.02 31.03 -2.57
CA SER A 37 -33.70 30.47 -2.91
C SER A 37 -32.82 30.19 -1.69
N THR A 38 -33.10 30.75 -0.52
CA THR A 38 -32.35 30.52 0.71
C THR A 38 -32.89 29.34 1.54
N LEU A 39 -34.03 28.77 1.18
CA LEU A 39 -34.62 27.59 1.85
C LEU A 39 -34.24 26.25 1.17
N CYS A 40 -33.55 26.29 0.03
CA CYS A 40 -32.94 25.12 -0.59
C CYS A 40 -31.43 25.05 -0.38
N ALA A 41 -30.87 25.81 0.59
CA ALA A 41 -29.52 25.68 1.03
C ALA A 41 -29.46 24.53 2.02
N ASP A 42 -29.01 23.42 1.47
CA ASP A 42 -28.15 22.43 2.13
C ASP A 42 -28.71 21.67 3.33
N SER A 43 -29.47 20.65 3.00
CA SER A 43 -29.11 19.34 3.50
C SER A 43 -28.13 18.68 2.52
N TYR A 44 -27.00 19.35 2.24
CA TYR A 44 -25.78 18.63 1.91
C TYR A 44 -25.29 18.07 3.26
N SER A 45 -25.99 17.06 3.73
CA SER A 45 -25.39 16.03 4.55
C SER A 45 -24.21 15.57 3.70
N GLY A 46 -23.04 16.11 3.99
CA GLY A 46 -21.79 15.50 3.65
C GLY A 46 -21.83 14.11 4.30
N ALA A 47 -22.45 13.15 3.65
CA ALA A 47 -22.00 11.80 3.73
C ALA A 47 -20.55 11.93 3.22
N GLU A 48 -19.60 12.17 4.14
CA GLU A 48 -18.24 11.69 3.95
C GLU A 48 -18.45 10.24 3.53
N THR A 49 -18.46 10.02 2.23
CA THR A 49 -18.19 8.69 1.70
C THR A 49 -16.79 8.42 2.23
N ASN A 50 -16.75 7.77 3.38
CA ASN A 50 -15.54 7.21 3.96
C ASN A 50 -15.09 6.19 2.92
N GLU A 51 -14.42 6.69 1.85
CA GLU A 51 -13.83 5.82 0.84
C GLU A 51 -12.84 4.97 1.60
N ALA A 52 -13.24 3.73 1.83
CA ALA A 52 -12.40 2.79 2.54
C ALA A 52 -11.05 2.75 1.81
N VAL A 53 -10.00 3.16 2.48
CA VAL A 53 -8.65 3.13 1.93
C VAL A 53 -8.33 1.68 1.58
N ILE A 54 -7.96 1.43 0.34
CA ILE A 54 -7.59 0.09 -0.13
C ILE A 54 -6.09 0.05 -0.37
N ILE A 55 -5.41 -0.87 0.32
CA ILE A 55 -4.00 -1.18 0.04
C ILE A 55 -3.98 -2.27 -1.02
N ARG A 56 -3.18 -2.07 -2.08
CA ARG A 56 -3.07 -2.99 -3.21
C ARG A 56 -1.64 -3.40 -3.46
N ALA A 57 -1.43 -4.68 -3.81
CA ALA A 57 -0.14 -5.19 -4.27
C ALA A 57 -0.31 -6.16 -5.45
N PRO A 58 0.60 -6.13 -6.44
CA PRO A 58 0.61 -7.11 -7.51
C PRO A 58 1.15 -8.44 -6.99
N VAL A 59 0.43 -9.52 -7.28
CA VAL A 59 0.81 -10.89 -6.90
C VAL A 59 0.68 -11.79 -8.11
N TRP A 60 1.56 -12.77 -8.19
CA TRP A 60 1.49 -13.78 -9.25
C TRP A 60 2.03 -15.14 -8.78
N VAL A 61 1.56 -16.19 -9.42
CA VAL A 61 2.01 -17.57 -9.24
C VAL A 61 2.10 -18.28 -10.60
N PHE A 62 2.71 -19.45 -10.63
CA PHE A 62 2.66 -20.29 -11.84
C PHE A 62 1.29 -20.96 -11.99
N LEU A 63 0.76 -20.98 -13.22
CA LEU A 63 -0.46 -21.72 -13.57
C LEU A 63 -0.25 -23.23 -13.46
N GLU A 64 0.90 -23.70 -13.94
CA GLU A 64 1.25 -25.13 -14.01
C GLU A 64 2.60 -25.38 -13.35
N PRO A 65 2.84 -26.62 -12.89
CA PRO A 65 4.15 -27.05 -12.42
C PRO A 65 5.19 -26.84 -13.54
N GLN A 66 6.35 -26.30 -13.16
CA GLN A 66 7.41 -26.09 -14.14
C GLN A 66 8.13 -27.41 -14.44
N PRO A 67 8.18 -27.89 -15.68
CA PRO A 67 8.88 -29.12 -16.03
C PRO A 67 10.34 -29.08 -15.58
N GLY A 68 10.82 -30.18 -14.97
CA GLY A 68 12.21 -30.33 -14.50
C GLY A 68 12.58 -29.49 -13.25
N VAL A 69 11.62 -28.76 -12.67
CA VAL A 69 11.83 -27.97 -11.44
C VAL A 69 11.30 -28.69 -10.20
N MET A 70 10.25 -29.48 -10.36
CA MET A 70 9.61 -30.19 -9.25
C MET A 70 9.87 -31.70 -9.32
N ASP A 71 10.17 -32.29 -8.18
CA ASP A 71 10.21 -33.75 -8.01
C ASP A 71 8.77 -34.28 -8.01
N SER A 72 8.59 -35.51 -8.53
CA SER A 72 7.28 -36.17 -8.62
C SER A 72 6.58 -36.29 -7.26
N ALA A 73 7.35 -36.41 -6.16
CA ALA A 73 6.81 -36.45 -4.80
C ALA A 73 6.18 -35.13 -4.32
N THR A 74 6.64 -33.99 -4.85
CA THR A 74 6.17 -32.67 -4.46
C THR A 74 4.94 -32.22 -5.27
N GLN A 75 4.67 -32.84 -6.41
CA GLN A 75 3.52 -32.50 -7.28
C GLN A 75 2.17 -32.76 -6.61
N GLY A 76 2.07 -33.77 -5.72
CA GLY A 76 0.83 -34.12 -5.02
C GLY A 76 0.42 -33.12 -3.92
N THR A 77 1.33 -32.25 -3.48
CA THR A 77 1.12 -31.30 -2.37
C THR A 77 0.91 -29.84 -2.86
N ARG A 78 0.89 -29.65 -4.16
CA ARG A 78 0.75 -28.31 -4.74
C ARG A 78 -0.65 -27.72 -4.51
N LEU A 79 -0.69 -26.48 -4.02
CA LEU A 79 -1.94 -25.74 -3.93
C LEU A 79 -2.45 -25.36 -5.34
N PRO A 80 -3.78 -25.40 -5.58
CA PRO A 80 -4.35 -24.83 -6.78
C PRO A 80 -3.92 -23.36 -6.97
N PRO A 81 -3.66 -22.88 -8.20
CA PRO A 81 -3.10 -21.55 -8.44
C PRO A 81 -3.88 -20.41 -7.77
N ARG A 82 -5.21 -20.49 -7.75
CA ARG A 82 -6.04 -19.48 -7.07
C ARG A 82 -5.85 -19.48 -5.55
N GLN A 83 -5.74 -20.66 -4.95
CA GLN A 83 -5.49 -20.78 -3.51
C GLN A 83 -4.07 -20.33 -3.17
N ALA A 84 -3.08 -20.67 -3.99
CA ALA A 84 -1.70 -20.20 -3.85
C ALA A 84 -1.62 -18.66 -3.94
N LEU A 85 -2.38 -18.03 -4.85
CA LEU A 85 -2.49 -16.56 -4.91
C LEU A 85 -3.07 -15.98 -3.62
N LEU A 86 -4.13 -16.58 -3.07
CA LEU A 86 -4.77 -16.10 -1.86
C LEU A 86 -3.81 -16.17 -0.66
N GLU A 87 -3.12 -17.29 -0.50
CA GLU A 87 -2.13 -17.49 0.56
C GLU A 87 -0.95 -16.50 0.46
N LEU A 88 -0.46 -16.27 -0.77
CA LEU A 88 0.61 -15.31 -0.99
C LEU A 88 0.13 -13.87 -0.77
N SER A 89 -1.09 -13.56 -1.21
CA SER A 89 -1.74 -12.26 -0.97
C SER A 89 -1.89 -11.98 0.52
N LYS A 90 -2.29 -12.99 1.30
CA LYS A 90 -2.37 -12.90 2.76
C LYS A 90 -1.00 -12.50 3.35
N THR A 91 0.06 -13.23 3.02
CA THR A 91 1.42 -12.97 3.52
C THR A 91 1.90 -11.55 3.18
N ILE A 92 1.65 -11.09 1.94
CA ILE A 92 2.05 -9.75 1.50
C ILE A 92 1.24 -8.67 2.23
N MET A 93 -0.09 -8.85 2.35
CA MET A 93 -0.95 -7.89 3.04
C MET A 93 -0.68 -7.83 4.54
N GLU A 94 -0.34 -8.95 5.19
CA GLU A 94 0.14 -8.94 6.57
C GLU A 94 1.34 -8.02 6.74
N GLY A 95 2.32 -8.12 5.83
CA GLY A 95 3.51 -7.26 5.86
C GLY A 95 3.26 -5.79 5.49
N MET A 96 2.30 -5.50 4.62
CA MET A 96 2.00 -4.13 4.15
C MET A 96 1.03 -3.36 5.04
N VAL A 97 0.12 -4.07 5.71
CA VAL A 97 -0.97 -3.49 6.48
C VAL A 97 -0.65 -3.45 7.96
N PHE A 98 -0.21 -4.57 8.50
CA PHE A 98 0.03 -4.74 9.93
C PHE A 98 1.52 -4.73 10.30
N GLY A 99 2.36 -5.21 9.39
CA GLY A 99 3.78 -5.39 9.61
C GLY A 99 4.14 -6.76 10.19
N TRP A 100 5.43 -6.98 10.30
CA TRP A 100 6.04 -8.19 10.85
C TRP A 100 6.92 -7.87 12.05
N MET A 101 6.92 -8.75 13.05
CA MET A 101 7.94 -8.79 14.08
C MET A 101 9.09 -9.69 13.63
N PHE A 102 10.30 -9.35 14.03
CA PHE A 102 11.47 -10.18 13.75
C PHE A 102 12.36 -10.38 14.97
N SER A 103 13.05 -11.53 14.97
CA SER A 103 14.18 -11.83 15.84
C SER A 103 15.38 -12.19 14.96
N TYR A 104 16.50 -11.55 15.18
CA TYR A 104 17.71 -11.73 14.40
C TYR A 104 18.91 -12.01 15.28
N THR A 105 19.55 -13.17 15.10
CA THR A 105 20.82 -13.55 15.69
C THR A 105 21.90 -13.52 14.61
N PRO A 106 22.86 -12.57 14.65
CA PRO A 106 23.93 -12.51 13.65
C PRO A 106 24.89 -13.68 13.74
N PHE A 107 25.35 -14.17 12.58
CA PHE A 107 26.42 -15.17 12.54
C PHE A 107 27.66 -14.71 13.30
N ASP A 108 28.16 -15.53 14.24
CA ASP A 108 29.40 -15.25 14.96
C ASP A 108 30.31 -16.49 14.97
N LYS A 109 31.35 -16.44 14.13
CA LYS A 109 32.33 -17.56 14.02
C LYS A 109 33.11 -17.77 15.31
N LEU A 110 33.49 -16.72 16.03
CA LEU A 110 34.29 -16.82 17.24
C LEU A 110 33.55 -17.50 18.39
N ARG A 111 32.20 -17.31 18.42
CA ARG A 111 31.32 -17.86 19.45
C ARG A 111 30.58 -19.12 18.97
N ALA A 112 30.88 -19.61 17.75
CA ALA A 112 30.18 -20.72 17.11
C ALA A 112 28.64 -20.55 17.06
N VAL A 113 28.16 -19.29 16.86
CA VAL A 113 26.74 -18.97 16.74
C VAL A 113 26.35 -18.96 15.27
N ALA A 114 25.35 -19.76 14.91
CA ALA A 114 24.75 -19.75 13.59
C ALA A 114 23.90 -18.48 13.39
N GLU A 115 23.74 -18.03 12.15
CA GLU A 115 22.81 -16.97 11.84
C GLU A 115 21.38 -17.49 11.88
N GLU A 116 20.51 -16.80 12.60
CA GLU A 116 19.10 -17.14 12.70
C GLU A 116 18.24 -15.89 12.47
N PHE A 117 17.16 -16.04 11.70
CA PHE A 117 16.20 -15.00 11.44
C PHE A 117 14.79 -15.57 11.48
N GLU A 118 14.01 -15.09 12.40
CA GLU A 118 12.62 -15.43 12.55
C GLU A 118 11.76 -14.22 12.19
N LEU A 119 10.74 -14.45 11.37
CA LEU A 119 9.81 -13.41 10.92
C LEU A 119 8.39 -13.91 11.16
N LYS A 120 7.59 -13.12 11.90
CA LYS A 120 6.19 -13.44 12.20
C LYS A 120 5.30 -12.24 11.93
N PRO A 121 4.06 -12.41 11.44
CA PRO A 121 3.13 -11.30 11.30
C PRO A 121 2.78 -10.73 12.69
N LEU A 122 2.68 -9.40 12.79
CA LEU A 122 2.16 -8.73 13.99
C LEU A 122 0.67 -9.03 14.18
N TYR A 123 -0.05 -9.22 13.09
CA TYR A 123 -1.43 -9.66 13.07
C TYR A 123 -1.61 -10.66 11.92
N GLU A 124 -2.07 -11.85 12.25
CA GLU A 124 -2.44 -12.86 11.25
C GLU A 124 -3.81 -12.56 10.66
N ILE A 125 -3.88 -12.37 9.34
CA ILE A 125 -5.15 -12.19 8.63
C ILE A 125 -5.88 -13.55 8.61
N PRO A 126 -7.11 -13.65 9.16
CA PRO A 126 -7.87 -14.89 9.09
C PRO A 126 -8.17 -15.27 7.64
N SER A 127 -8.18 -16.58 7.34
CA SER A 127 -8.45 -17.06 5.98
C SER A 127 -9.84 -16.68 5.44
N ALA A 128 -10.78 -16.37 6.33
CA ALA A 128 -12.14 -15.91 5.99
C ALA A 128 -12.33 -14.40 6.13
N ASP A 129 -11.25 -13.61 6.22
CA ASP A 129 -11.36 -12.15 6.35
C ASP A 129 -11.91 -11.55 5.05
N SER A 130 -13.11 -10.99 5.12
CA SER A 130 -13.80 -10.36 3.97
C SER A 130 -13.12 -9.07 3.47
N ARG A 131 -12.17 -8.53 4.22
CA ARG A 131 -11.38 -7.35 3.84
C ARG A 131 -10.27 -7.68 2.87
N LEU A 132 -9.80 -8.95 2.86
CA LEU A 132 -8.83 -9.45 1.90
C LEU A 132 -9.53 -9.96 0.66
N SER A 133 -9.19 -9.44 -0.50
CA SER A 133 -9.71 -9.89 -1.79
C SER A 133 -8.61 -9.98 -2.85
N ILE A 134 -8.83 -10.83 -3.84
CA ILE A 134 -8.01 -10.90 -5.04
C ILE A 134 -8.84 -10.45 -6.22
N THR A 135 -8.36 -9.43 -6.94
CA THR A 135 -9.08 -8.82 -8.06
C THR A 135 -8.26 -8.89 -9.34
N GLU A 136 -8.90 -8.64 -10.46
CA GLU A 136 -8.25 -8.59 -11.78
C GLU A 136 -7.39 -9.83 -12.10
N LEU A 137 -7.95 -11.02 -11.90
CA LEU A 137 -7.24 -12.25 -12.29
C LEU A 137 -6.95 -12.26 -13.79
N ARG A 138 -5.67 -12.31 -14.14
CA ARG A 138 -5.18 -12.27 -15.53
C ARG A 138 -4.24 -13.44 -15.79
N PRO A 139 -4.71 -14.51 -16.47
CA PRO A 139 -3.83 -15.57 -16.91
C PRO A 139 -2.95 -15.05 -18.08
N ARG A 140 -1.63 -15.15 -17.90
CA ARG A 140 -0.62 -14.92 -18.93
C ARG A 140 0.39 -16.04 -18.82
N TYR A 141 0.21 -17.09 -19.59
CA TYR A 141 1.06 -18.27 -19.53
C TYR A 141 2.55 -17.90 -19.49
N PRO A 142 3.33 -18.47 -18.58
CA PRO A 142 2.99 -19.52 -17.60
C PRO A 142 2.46 -19.01 -16.24
N TYR A 143 2.09 -17.73 -16.11
CA TYR A 143 1.73 -17.08 -14.87
C TYR A 143 0.23 -16.79 -14.75
N LEU A 144 -0.24 -16.74 -13.50
CA LEU A 144 -1.51 -16.17 -13.11
C LEU A 144 -1.25 -14.94 -12.25
N TYR A 145 -1.65 -13.77 -12.73
CA TYR A 145 -1.50 -12.48 -12.03
C TYR A 145 -2.81 -12.07 -11.38
N CYS A 146 -2.71 -11.34 -10.28
CA CYS A 146 -3.84 -10.64 -9.67
C CYS A 146 -3.37 -9.38 -8.94
N TRP A 147 -4.33 -8.58 -8.50
CA TRP A 147 -4.14 -7.61 -7.44
C TRP A 147 -4.65 -8.20 -6.14
N ALA A 148 -3.80 -8.26 -5.13
CA ALA A 148 -4.20 -8.44 -3.76
C ALA A 148 -4.70 -7.10 -3.24
N GLU A 149 -5.85 -7.06 -2.60
CA GLU A 149 -6.47 -5.86 -2.05
C GLU A 149 -6.88 -6.09 -0.61
N TYR A 150 -6.56 -5.14 0.24
CA TYR A 150 -7.00 -5.15 1.62
C TYR A 150 -7.72 -3.86 1.96
N ARG A 151 -8.98 -3.98 2.41
CA ARG A 151 -9.79 -2.84 2.82
C ARG A 151 -9.39 -2.41 4.23
N VAL A 152 -8.86 -1.20 4.35
CA VAL A 152 -8.33 -0.64 5.59
C VAL A 152 -9.44 0.07 6.34
N THR A 153 -9.59 -0.22 7.64
CA THR A 153 -10.45 0.53 8.57
C THR A 153 -9.70 1.74 9.13
N ASP A 154 -10.42 2.70 9.72
CA ASP A 154 -9.81 3.90 10.31
C ASP A 154 -8.74 3.58 11.35
N ALA A 155 -8.96 2.57 12.19
CA ALA A 155 -7.99 2.12 13.17
C ALA A 155 -6.70 1.59 12.53
N ILE A 156 -6.81 0.83 11.43
CA ILE A 156 -5.66 0.33 10.67
C ILE A 156 -4.97 1.48 9.93
N ALA A 157 -5.72 2.45 9.41
CA ALA A 157 -5.16 3.63 8.76
C ALA A 157 -4.32 4.47 9.74
N LEU A 158 -4.77 4.62 10.98
CA LEU A 158 -4.00 5.28 12.04
C LEU A 158 -2.70 4.53 12.35
N HIS A 159 -2.74 3.21 12.48
CA HIS A 159 -1.54 2.38 12.67
C HIS A 159 -0.55 2.53 11.50
N SER A 160 -1.03 2.48 10.26
CA SER A 160 -0.18 2.69 9.07
C SER A 160 0.40 4.10 9.02
N ALA A 161 -0.34 5.12 9.49
CA ALA A 161 0.13 6.49 9.56
C ALA A 161 1.28 6.67 10.56
N GLU A 162 1.28 5.90 11.66
CA GLU A 162 2.38 5.91 12.64
C GLU A 162 3.69 5.46 12.03
N TRP A 163 3.68 4.44 11.17
CA TRP A 163 4.87 3.97 10.45
C TRP A 163 5.47 4.98 9.47
N ARG A 164 4.69 5.96 9.02
CA ARG A 164 5.15 7.04 8.12
C ARG A 164 5.77 8.22 8.86
N ARG A 165 5.77 8.21 10.19
CA ARG A 165 6.41 9.26 10.99
C ARG A 165 7.92 9.21 10.83
N ILE A 166 8.59 10.35 11.06
CA ILE A 166 10.03 10.57 10.84
C ILE A 166 10.92 9.61 11.64
N ASN A 167 10.38 8.98 12.69
CA ASN A 167 11.14 8.15 13.62
C ASN A 167 11.49 6.75 13.09
N TYR A 168 10.85 6.29 12.01
CA TYR A 168 11.13 4.97 11.45
C TYR A 168 12.07 5.04 10.26
N VAL A 169 13.11 4.23 10.32
CA VAL A 169 14.14 4.17 9.30
C VAL A 169 13.66 3.38 8.10
N THR A 170 14.00 3.80 6.90
CA THR A 170 13.78 3.00 5.69
C THR A 170 14.99 2.15 5.39
N ALA A 171 14.76 0.85 5.14
CA ALA A 171 15.79 -0.10 4.73
C ALA A 171 15.32 -0.88 3.49
N GLN A 172 16.26 -1.30 2.67
CA GLN A 172 16.01 -2.09 1.46
C GLN A 172 16.76 -3.40 1.52
N GLY A 173 16.16 -4.46 0.99
CA GLY A 173 16.81 -5.76 0.90
C GLY A 173 16.31 -6.55 -0.30
N SER A 174 17.15 -7.48 -0.74
CA SER A 174 16.84 -8.43 -1.79
C SER A 174 17.18 -9.83 -1.29
N GLY A 175 16.29 -10.79 -1.56
CA GLY A 175 16.43 -12.17 -1.15
C GLY A 175 16.06 -13.12 -2.28
N SER A 176 16.57 -14.36 -2.23
CA SER A 176 16.33 -15.34 -3.30
C SER A 176 16.15 -16.73 -2.75
N ALA A 177 15.19 -17.48 -3.31
CA ALA A 177 14.95 -18.88 -2.95
C ALA A 177 14.72 -19.78 -4.16
N ALA A 178 14.83 -21.08 -3.93
CA ALA A 178 14.71 -22.06 -4.99
C ALA A 178 13.27 -22.15 -5.53
N ARG A 179 13.13 -22.17 -6.86
CA ARG A 179 11.81 -22.28 -7.53
C ARG A 179 11.08 -23.59 -7.23
N LYS A 180 11.80 -24.67 -6.99
CA LYS A 180 11.22 -25.98 -6.66
C LYS A 180 10.33 -25.98 -5.41
N LEU A 181 10.50 -24.99 -4.55
CA LEU A 181 9.68 -24.81 -3.34
C LEU A 181 8.36 -24.10 -3.62
N GLU A 182 8.09 -23.65 -4.85
CA GLU A 182 6.89 -22.92 -5.26
C GLU A 182 6.53 -21.77 -4.32
N ILE A 183 5.33 -21.79 -3.73
CA ILE A 183 4.86 -20.73 -2.83
C ILE A 183 5.76 -20.55 -1.61
N GLU A 184 6.30 -21.64 -1.08
CA GLU A 184 7.23 -21.59 0.04
C GLU A 184 8.56 -20.93 -0.36
N GLY A 185 9.02 -21.19 -1.59
CA GLY A 185 10.18 -20.49 -2.16
C GLY A 185 9.93 -18.97 -2.31
N VAL A 186 8.71 -18.57 -2.62
CA VAL A 186 8.36 -17.13 -2.65
C VAL A 186 8.39 -16.55 -1.23
N ARG A 187 7.80 -17.23 -0.24
CA ARG A 187 7.83 -16.79 1.17
C ARG A 187 9.27 -16.67 1.67
N GLN A 188 10.11 -17.67 1.38
CA GLN A 188 11.52 -17.65 1.75
C GLN A 188 12.26 -16.50 1.07
N ALA A 189 12.00 -16.20 -0.20
CA ALA A 189 12.60 -15.05 -0.89
C ALA A 189 12.24 -13.72 -0.21
N TYR A 190 10.99 -13.55 0.25
CA TYR A 190 10.58 -12.38 1.03
C TYR A 190 11.25 -12.33 2.40
N GLN A 191 11.35 -13.46 3.09
CA GLN A 191 12.05 -13.57 4.37
C GLN A 191 13.53 -13.21 4.24
N ASP A 192 14.21 -13.74 3.22
CA ASP A 192 15.60 -13.42 2.93
C ASP A 192 15.80 -11.93 2.55
N ALA A 193 14.84 -11.35 1.83
CA ALA A 193 14.86 -9.91 1.51
C ALA A 193 14.71 -9.06 2.78
N ALA A 194 13.81 -9.43 3.69
CA ALA A 194 13.64 -8.78 4.99
C ALA A 194 14.92 -8.89 5.83
N LEU A 195 15.51 -10.09 5.92
CA LEU A 195 16.79 -10.31 6.58
C LEU A 195 17.90 -9.43 6.00
N ALA A 196 18.00 -9.35 4.66
CA ALA A 196 19.01 -8.53 4.00
C ALA A 196 18.84 -7.04 4.35
N ALA A 197 17.60 -6.54 4.41
CA ALA A 197 17.30 -5.17 4.82
C ALA A 197 17.73 -4.89 6.27
N VAL A 198 17.37 -5.77 7.21
CA VAL A 198 17.77 -5.68 8.63
C VAL A 198 19.28 -5.72 8.77
N ARG A 199 19.92 -6.70 8.14
CA ARG A 199 21.38 -6.85 8.16
C ARG A 199 22.10 -5.63 7.59
N GLY A 200 21.61 -5.09 6.49
CA GLY A 200 22.14 -3.88 5.86
C GLY A 200 22.07 -2.66 6.77
N TYR A 201 20.96 -2.50 7.49
CA TYR A 201 20.78 -1.43 8.47
C TYR A 201 21.71 -1.59 9.68
N LEU A 202 21.74 -2.78 10.27
CA LEU A 202 22.54 -3.05 11.48
C LEU A 202 24.04 -2.85 11.22
N ARG A 203 24.55 -3.29 10.07
CA ARG A 203 25.97 -3.09 9.68
C ARG A 203 26.40 -1.62 9.61
N LYS A 204 25.47 -0.73 9.27
CA LYS A 204 25.74 0.70 9.15
C LYS A 204 25.65 1.42 10.49
N ASN A 205 24.77 0.98 11.39
CA ASN A 205 24.38 1.73 12.57
C ASN A 205 24.86 1.13 13.89
N ILE A 206 25.19 -0.16 13.94
CA ILE A 206 25.64 -0.85 15.14
C ILE A 206 27.11 -1.27 14.98
N LYS A 207 27.99 -0.68 15.79
CA LYS A 207 29.42 -0.93 15.72
C LYS A 207 29.81 -2.32 16.25
N ASN A 208 29.26 -2.69 17.41
CA ASN A 208 29.54 -3.98 18.04
C ASN A 208 28.48 -4.99 17.63
N LYS A 209 28.90 -6.21 17.28
CA LYS A 209 27.98 -7.29 16.94
C LYS A 209 27.10 -7.62 18.14
N PRO A 210 25.77 -7.50 18.02
CA PRO A 210 24.86 -7.88 19.10
C PRO A 210 24.73 -9.41 19.20
N LYS A 211 24.25 -9.91 20.34
CA LYS A 211 23.84 -11.29 20.51
C LYS A 211 22.54 -11.54 19.75
N THR A 212 21.55 -10.69 19.99
CA THR A 212 20.24 -10.78 19.33
C THR A 212 19.69 -9.37 19.12
N VAL A 213 18.87 -9.20 18.08
CA VAL A 213 18.14 -7.96 17.81
C VAL A 213 16.67 -8.30 17.60
N HIS A 214 15.79 -7.58 18.31
CA HIS A 214 14.36 -7.70 18.16
C HIS A 214 13.78 -6.39 17.61
N GLY A 215 12.78 -6.52 16.75
CA GLY A 215 12.14 -5.34 16.18
C GLY A 215 10.90 -5.68 15.39
N GLU A 216 10.40 -4.64 14.75
CA GLU A 216 9.23 -4.70 13.87
C GLU A 216 9.57 -4.04 12.54
N MET A 217 8.84 -4.43 11.51
CA MET A 217 8.95 -3.83 10.18
C MET A 217 7.60 -3.80 9.49
N LEU A 218 7.42 -2.79 8.62
CA LEU A 218 6.27 -2.69 7.72
C LEU A 218 6.78 -2.55 6.28
N ILE A 219 6.20 -3.28 5.35
CA ILE A 219 6.50 -3.10 3.93
C ILE A 219 6.00 -1.72 3.50
N LYS A 220 6.91 -0.88 3.01
CA LYS A 220 6.64 0.51 2.64
C LYS A 220 6.02 0.64 1.27
N ASP A 221 6.62 -0.02 0.28
CA ASP A 221 6.27 0.07 -1.12
C ASP A 221 5.82 -1.31 -1.64
N ASN A 222 5.17 -1.36 -2.80
CA ASN A 222 4.80 -2.63 -3.41
C ASN A 222 6.02 -3.53 -3.56
N PRO A 223 5.99 -4.74 -2.97
CA PRO A 223 7.09 -5.68 -3.07
C PRO A 223 7.26 -6.12 -4.54
N ARG A 224 8.51 -6.31 -4.95
CA ARG A 224 8.82 -6.83 -6.28
C ARG A 224 9.19 -8.29 -6.18
N LEU A 225 8.55 -9.11 -6.99
CA LEU A 225 8.86 -10.53 -7.13
C LEU A 225 9.13 -10.84 -8.60
N PHE A 226 10.27 -11.42 -8.89
CA PHE A 226 10.66 -11.82 -10.24
C PHE A 226 11.54 -13.08 -10.21
N ILE A 227 11.87 -13.60 -11.38
CA ILE A 227 12.77 -14.75 -11.52
C ILE A 227 14.11 -14.24 -12.04
N SER A 228 15.17 -14.55 -11.31
CA SER A 228 16.54 -14.25 -11.69
C SER A 228 17.45 -15.47 -11.42
N GLY A 229 18.28 -15.83 -12.39
CA GLY A 229 19.17 -16.98 -12.25
C GLY A 229 18.44 -18.30 -11.92
N GLY A 230 17.21 -18.48 -12.38
CA GLY A 230 16.40 -19.67 -12.09
C GLY A 230 15.85 -19.75 -10.66
N LYS A 231 15.90 -18.65 -9.88
CA LYS A 231 15.39 -18.54 -8.51
C LYS A 231 14.28 -17.50 -8.44
N PHE A 232 13.37 -17.65 -7.48
CA PHE A 232 12.54 -16.53 -7.05
C PHE A 232 13.45 -15.48 -6.40
N THR A 233 13.26 -14.22 -6.80
CA THR A 233 13.98 -13.10 -6.20
C THR A 233 12.95 -12.07 -5.77
N ALA A 234 12.99 -11.70 -4.49
CA ALA A 234 12.14 -10.67 -3.91
C ALA A 234 12.97 -9.43 -3.56
N GLU A 235 12.40 -8.26 -3.80
CA GLU A 235 12.95 -6.96 -3.37
C GLU A 235 11.91 -6.26 -2.49
N LEU A 236 12.36 -5.82 -1.31
CA LEU A 236 11.54 -5.13 -0.33
C LEU A 236 12.14 -3.77 0.03
N THR A 237 11.27 -2.78 0.18
CA THR A 237 11.54 -1.55 0.92
C THR A 237 10.68 -1.58 2.17
N ILE A 238 11.29 -1.45 3.34
CA ILE A 238 10.60 -1.54 4.62
C ILE A 238 10.81 -0.31 5.48
N TYR A 239 9.83 0.03 6.30
CA TYR A 239 10.05 0.79 7.53
C TYR A 239 10.56 -0.18 8.59
N LEU A 240 11.59 0.22 9.34
CA LEU A 240 12.24 -0.61 10.35
C LEU A 240 12.23 0.07 11.70
N HIS A 241 11.79 -0.65 12.72
CA HIS A 241 11.78 -0.24 14.10
C HIS A 241 12.53 -1.27 14.96
N ILE A 242 13.74 -0.93 15.39
CA ILE A 242 14.51 -1.75 16.32
C ILE A 242 13.98 -1.49 17.73
N LYS A 243 13.41 -2.51 18.37
CA LYS A 243 12.89 -2.42 19.73
C LYS A 243 13.98 -2.70 20.77
N GLU A 244 14.81 -3.69 20.49
CA GLU A 244 15.82 -4.15 21.44
C GLU A 244 17.08 -4.63 20.74
N VAL A 245 18.22 -4.29 21.31
CA VAL A 245 19.53 -4.78 20.91
C VAL A 245 20.18 -5.42 22.13
N VAL A 246 20.25 -6.74 22.17
CA VAL A 246 20.85 -7.49 23.27
C VAL A 246 22.36 -7.64 22.99
N PRO A 247 23.23 -7.04 23.81
CA PRO A 247 24.66 -7.22 23.66
C PRO A 247 25.13 -8.58 24.21
N TYR A 248 26.36 -8.99 23.86
CA TYR A 248 27.03 -10.06 24.59
C TYR A 248 27.48 -9.53 25.94
N GLU A 249 27.30 -10.30 26.99
CA GLU A 249 27.86 -10.03 28.31
C GLU A 249 29.40 -10.15 28.24
N ILE A 250 30.07 -9.16 28.81
CA ILE A 250 31.53 -9.18 28.98
C ILE A 250 31.77 -9.70 30.41
N PHE A 251 32.28 -10.91 30.51
CA PHE A 251 32.75 -11.47 31.78
C PHE A 251 34.22 -11.15 31.98
#